data_ca23222cf8b225319f251603bf8db663
#
_entry.id   ca23222cf8b225319f251603bf8db663
#
_cell.length_a   1.000
_cell.length_b   1.000
_cell.length_c   1.000
_cell.angle_alpha   90.00
_cell.angle_beta   90.00
_cell.angle_gamma   90.00
#
_symmetry.space_group_name_H-M   'P 1'
#
loop_
_entity.id
_entity.type
_entity.pdbx_description
1 polymer ?
#
loop_
_entity_poly.entity_id
_entity_poly.type
_entity_poly.pdbx_seq_one_letter_code
_entity_poly.pdbx_strand_id
1 'polypeptide(L)'
;VAARITVLRLIGRPGGTSVATASFNQPRQNSYCFNAGVDARAKVVVLAATLVLGAATASDSRSAPGACAGFAQTPGQIGGIHYRRSPLRHDVVFAGLTGTRLTLQGLVLSTSCRPVKGARIDFWQADTNGHYDDTGTRLRSHQFTDARGRYHLETILPGPYPGRTRHMHVKVRAPGQQTLTTELYFPGALYNDRDPYFDKRLLVHLAEVHKKLVASFDFVLLIH
;
A
#
# COMPACT_ATOMS: atom_id res chain seq x y z
N VAL A 1 4.94 -14.75 -16.91
CA VAL A 1 4.86 -16.07 -16.25
C VAL A 1 3.86 -15.93 -15.13
N ALA A 2 2.69 -16.56 -15.28
CA ALA A 2 1.59 -16.49 -14.29
C ALA A 2 1.90 -17.44 -13.12
N ALA A 3 1.96 -16.91 -11.90
CA ALA A 3 2.03 -17.72 -10.69
C ALA A 3 0.63 -18.22 -10.32
N ARG A 4 0.48 -19.53 -10.22
CA ARG A 4 -0.73 -20.18 -9.71
C ARG A 4 -0.64 -20.28 -8.20
N ILE A 5 -1.63 -19.76 -7.49
CA ILE A 5 -1.79 -19.98 -6.05
C ILE A 5 -2.88 -21.03 -5.88
N THR A 6 -2.52 -22.19 -5.33
CA THR A 6 -3.47 -23.24 -4.97
C THR A 6 -3.84 -23.08 -3.49
N VAL A 7 -5.10 -22.82 -3.19
CA VAL A 7 -5.63 -22.83 -1.82
C VAL A 7 -6.29 -24.19 -1.59
N LEU A 8 -5.66 -25.03 -0.77
CA LEU A 8 -6.28 -26.27 -0.28
C LEU A 8 -7.16 -25.94 0.93
N ARG A 9 -8.44 -26.19 0.80
CA ARG A 9 -9.39 -26.21 1.93
C ARG A 9 -9.74 -27.66 2.23
N LEU A 10 -9.24 -28.17 3.34
CA LEU A 10 -9.64 -29.46 3.88
C LEU A 10 -10.97 -29.31 4.62
N ILE A 11 -12.05 -29.86 4.07
CA ILE A 11 -13.29 -30.11 4.80
C ILE A 11 -13.50 -31.64 4.73
N GLY A 12 -13.33 -32.27 5.87
CA GLY A 12 -13.53 -33.71 5.98
C GLY A 12 -15.02 -34.10 5.99
N ARG A 13 -15.40 -34.94 5.02
CA ARG A 13 -16.34 -36.07 5.14
C ARG A 13 -16.32 -36.87 3.83
N PRO A 14 -16.52 -38.18 3.84
CA PRO A 14 -16.22 -39.03 2.71
C PRO A 14 -17.33 -38.96 1.64
N GLY A 15 -16.93 -38.77 0.41
CA GLY A 15 -17.79 -38.91 -0.77
C GLY A 15 -17.87 -37.67 -1.66
N GLY A 16 -16.89 -37.48 -2.54
CA GLY A 16 -17.00 -36.55 -3.65
C GLY A 16 -16.02 -35.38 -3.61
N THR A 17 -14.90 -35.53 -4.29
CA THR A 17 -13.94 -34.42 -4.59
C THR A 17 -14.42 -33.68 -5.82
N SER A 18 -14.94 -32.47 -5.65
CA SER A 18 -15.04 -31.51 -6.75
C SER A 18 -14.00 -30.41 -6.55
N VAL A 19 -13.04 -30.32 -7.48
CA VAL A 19 -12.05 -29.27 -7.55
C VAL A 19 -12.67 -28.12 -8.35
N ALA A 20 -13.01 -27.03 -7.68
CA ALA A 20 -13.39 -25.80 -8.37
C ALA A 20 -12.14 -24.95 -8.62
N THR A 21 -11.73 -24.84 -9.88
CA THR A 21 -10.71 -23.92 -10.34
C THR A 21 -11.38 -22.57 -10.61
N ALA A 22 -11.18 -21.60 -9.74
CA ALA A 22 -11.55 -20.23 -10.01
C ALA A 22 -10.38 -19.53 -10.74
N SER A 23 -10.56 -19.24 -12.02
CA SER A 23 -9.66 -18.37 -12.79
C SER A 23 -10.06 -16.92 -12.53
N PHE A 24 -9.26 -16.21 -11.75
CA PHE A 24 -9.38 -14.75 -11.63
C PHE A 24 -8.54 -14.09 -12.73
N ASN A 25 -9.20 -13.57 -13.74
CA ASN A 25 -8.62 -12.69 -14.74
C ASN A 25 -8.72 -11.25 -14.19
N GLN A 26 -7.66 -10.77 -13.54
CA GLN A 26 -7.58 -9.36 -13.14
C GLN A 26 -7.05 -8.51 -14.29
N PRO A 27 -7.73 -7.40 -14.63
CA PRO A 27 -7.14 -6.42 -15.53
C PRO A 27 -5.93 -5.78 -14.85
N ARG A 28 -4.83 -5.72 -15.60
CA ARG A 28 -3.61 -5.03 -15.21
C ARG A 28 -3.91 -3.56 -14.96
N GLN A 29 -3.99 -3.15 -13.71
CA GLN A 29 -3.94 -1.75 -13.31
C GLN A 29 -2.87 -1.63 -12.23
N ASN A 30 -1.93 -0.79 -12.50
CA ASN A 30 -0.77 -0.32 -11.75
C ASN A 30 0.55 -0.97 -12.16
N SER A 31 1.14 -0.36 -13.19
CA SER A 31 2.56 -0.52 -13.46
C SER A 31 3.33 0.18 -12.34
N TYR A 32 3.92 -0.60 -11.45
CA TYR A 32 4.80 -0.09 -10.41
C TYR A 32 6.01 0.58 -11.06
N CYS A 33 6.36 1.80 -10.61
CA CYS A 33 7.65 2.39 -10.90
C CYS A 33 8.73 1.68 -10.07
N PHE A 34 9.10 0.46 -10.43
CA PHE A 34 10.26 -0.21 -9.89
C PHE A 34 11.50 0.29 -10.64
N ASN A 35 12.29 1.10 -9.96
CA ASN A 35 13.68 1.34 -10.39
C ASN A 35 14.48 0.10 -10.00
N ALA A 36 14.69 -0.82 -10.95
CA ALA A 36 15.52 -1.99 -10.76
C ALA A 36 16.98 -1.53 -10.64
N GLY A 37 17.50 -1.49 -9.42
CA GLY A 37 18.93 -1.49 -9.18
C GLY A 37 19.51 -2.83 -9.64
N VAL A 38 20.19 -2.86 -10.75
CA VAL A 38 20.91 -4.03 -11.26
C VAL A 38 22.17 -4.23 -10.44
N ASP A 39 22.16 -5.25 -9.55
CA ASP A 39 23.39 -5.83 -9.02
C ASP A 39 24.01 -6.71 -10.09
N ALA A 40 24.95 -6.14 -10.84
CA ALA A 40 25.80 -6.88 -11.75
C ALA A 40 27.08 -7.33 -11.04
N ARG A 41 27.15 -8.59 -10.64
CA ARG A 41 28.43 -9.26 -10.34
C ARG A 41 29.18 -9.44 -11.65
N ALA A 42 30.04 -8.52 -12.00
CA ALA A 42 30.97 -8.64 -13.13
C ALA A 42 32.23 -9.36 -12.70
N LYS A 43 32.55 -10.42 -13.43
CA LYS A 43 33.83 -11.11 -13.39
C LYS A 43 34.92 -10.18 -13.94
N VAL A 44 36.00 -10.04 -13.16
CA VAL A 44 37.20 -9.28 -13.54
C VAL A 44 37.90 -10.00 -14.70
N VAL A 45 37.99 -9.34 -15.84
CA VAL A 45 39.01 -9.63 -16.89
C VAL A 45 39.89 -8.41 -17.00
N VAL A 46 41.12 -8.58 -16.60
CA VAL A 46 42.16 -7.56 -16.71
C VAL A 46 42.64 -7.52 -18.17
N LEU A 47 42.45 -6.42 -18.87
CA LEU A 47 43.21 -6.07 -20.07
C LEU A 47 43.68 -4.62 -19.96
N ALA A 48 44.98 -4.47 -20.25
CA ALA A 48 45.74 -3.25 -20.04
C ALA A 48 45.49 -2.18 -21.13
N ALA A 49 45.55 -0.95 -20.63
CA ALA A 49 46.08 0.29 -21.26
C ALA A 49 45.38 0.87 -22.50
N THR A 50 44.87 2.06 -22.35
CA THR A 50 45.42 3.31 -22.94
C THR A 50 44.66 4.51 -22.38
N LEU A 51 45.44 5.44 -21.86
CA LEU A 51 44.95 6.72 -21.32
C LEU A 51 44.46 7.61 -22.45
N VAL A 52 43.15 7.83 -22.58
CA VAL A 52 42.58 8.95 -23.32
C VAL A 52 41.87 9.87 -22.30
N LEU A 53 42.44 11.04 -22.06
CA LEU A 53 41.78 12.09 -21.33
C LEU A 53 40.57 12.55 -22.15
N GLY A 54 39.42 11.99 -21.87
CA GLY A 54 38.11 12.47 -22.31
C GLY A 54 37.50 13.26 -21.23
N ALA A 55 37.21 14.55 -21.46
CA ALA A 55 36.41 15.38 -20.57
C ALA A 55 35.10 14.69 -20.27
N ALA A 56 34.92 14.30 -19.01
CA ALA A 56 33.63 13.77 -18.53
C ALA A 56 32.62 14.92 -18.52
N THR A 57 31.81 15.01 -19.57
CA THR A 57 30.57 15.78 -19.51
C THR A 57 29.66 15.03 -18.50
N ALA A 58 29.39 15.68 -17.39
CA ALA A 58 28.38 15.23 -16.46
C ALA A 58 27.06 15.09 -17.23
N SER A 59 26.69 13.87 -17.56
CA SER A 59 25.37 13.57 -18.09
C SER A 59 24.38 13.83 -16.97
N ASP A 60 23.76 14.99 -17.02
CA ASP A 60 22.58 15.33 -16.24
C ASP A 60 21.51 14.29 -16.60
N SER A 61 21.40 13.25 -15.80
CA SER A 61 20.36 12.22 -15.96
C SER A 61 19.02 12.83 -15.56
N ARG A 62 18.51 13.70 -16.40
CA ARG A 62 17.10 14.06 -16.43
C ARG A 62 16.35 12.78 -16.71
N SER A 63 15.81 12.18 -15.67
CA SER A 63 14.83 11.10 -15.82
C SER A 63 13.76 11.57 -16.80
N ALA A 64 13.63 10.83 -17.89
CA ALA A 64 12.69 11.12 -18.95
C ALA A 64 11.27 11.29 -18.36
N PRO A 65 10.57 12.38 -18.67
CA PRO A 65 9.19 12.61 -18.22
C PRO A 65 8.25 11.78 -19.10
N GLY A 66 8.20 10.48 -18.90
CA GLY A 66 7.43 9.64 -19.83
C GLY A 66 6.64 8.48 -19.23
N ALA A 67 7.05 7.96 -18.09
CA ALA A 67 6.43 6.72 -17.58
C ALA A 67 5.25 6.94 -16.62
N CYS A 68 5.02 8.16 -16.17
CA CYS A 68 4.04 8.46 -15.12
C CYS A 68 3.10 9.63 -15.45
N ALA A 69 3.08 10.12 -16.67
CA ALA A 69 2.12 11.13 -17.10
C ALA A 69 0.72 10.52 -17.09
N GLY A 70 -0.13 10.94 -16.12
CA GLY A 70 -1.53 10.53 -16.07
C GLY A 70 -1.92 9.64 -14.91
N PHE A 71 -1.16 9.54 -13.82
CA PHE A 71 -1.71 8.93 -12.61
C PHE A 71 -2.90 9.75 -12.10
N ALA A 72 -4.06 9.11 -12.11
CA ALA A 72 -5.23 9.71 -11.50
C ALA A 72 -4.97 9.92 -10.00
N GLN A 73 -5.40 11.07 -9.48
CA GLN A 73 -5.41 11.33 -8.06
C GLN A 73 -6.13 10.20 -7.31
N THR A 74 -5.61 9.81 -6.15
CA THR A 74 -6.30 8.90 -5.25
C THR A 74 -7.70 9.46 -4.92
N PRO A 75 -8.77 8.66 -5.07
CA PRO A 75 -10.13 9.11 -4.78
C PRO A 75 -10.28 9.58 -3.33
N GLY A 76 -10.97 10.71 -3.14
CA GLY A 76 -11.41 11.15 -1.83
C GLY A 76 -12.58 10.32 -1.33
N GLN A 77 -12.66 10.15 0.00
CA GLN A 77 -13.72 9.46 0.71
C GLN A 77 -14.12 10.25 1.95
N ILE A 78 -15.21 9.85 2.59
CA ILE A 78 -15.63 10.45 3.86
C ILE A 78 -14.68 10.06 4.99
N GLY A 79 -14.40 10.99 5.90
CA GLY A 79 -13.51 10.74 7.05
C GLY A 79 -14.15 9.93 8.18
N GLY A 80 -15.46 9.70 8.13
CA GLY A 80 -16.21 9.09 9.22
C GLY A 80 -16.18 9.91 10.52
N ILE A 81 -16.86 9.40 11.54
CA ILE A 81 -17.01 10.07 12.86
C ILE A 81 -15.89 9.73 13.84
N HIS A 82 -15.08 8.70 13.53
CA HIS A 82 -14.08 8.13 14.43
C HIS A 82 -12.71 8.79 14.36
N TYR A 83 -12.52 9.86 13.56
CA TYR A 83 -11.23 10.54 13.51
C TYR A 83 -10.89 11.21 14.84
N ARG A 84 -9.69 10.94 15.35
CA ARG A 84 -9.10 11.57 16.53
C ARG A 84 -7.62 11.85 16.27
N ARG A 85 -7.02 12.75 17.06
CA ARG A 85 -5.56 12.96 17.01
C ARG A 85 -4.83 11.65 17.33
N SER A 86 -3.80 11.37 16.56
CA SER A 86 -3.01 10.15 16.67
C SER A 86 -1.57 10.45 17.10
N PRO A 87 -0.90 9.55 17.84
CA PRO A 87 0.53 9.67 18.15
C PRO A 87 1.39 9.44 16.89
N LEU A 88 2.61 9.97 16.92
CA LEU A 88 3.64 9.67 15.92
C LEU A 88 4.20 8.27 16.18
N ARG A 89 3.88 7.33 15.30
CA ARG A 89 4.37 5.95 15.38
C ARG A 89 4.13 5.20 14.07
N HIS A 90 4.92 4.16 13.84
CA HIS A 90 4.84 3.26 12.69
C HIS A 90 4.28 1.87 13.06
N ASP A 91 4.08 1.61 14.35
CA ASP A 91 3.53 0.38 14.88
C ASP A 91 2.37 0.71 15.84
N VAL A 92 1.20 0.15 15.53
CA VAL A 92 0.00 0.28 16.36
C VAL A 92 -0.38 -1.04 17.03
N VAL A 93 0.49 -2.03 16.92
CA VAL A 93 0.35 -3.33 17.58
C VAL A 93 0.74 -3.19 19.05
N PHE A 94 -0.04 -3.78 19.94
CA PHE A 94 0.21 -3.78 21.39
C PHE A 94 -0.06 -5.16 22.00
N ALA A 95 0.42 -5.36 23.23
CA ALA A 95 0.20 -6.62 23.94
C ALA A 95 -1.31 -6.88 24.14
N GLY A 96 -1.75 -8.10 23.82
CA GLY A 96 -3.17 -8.48 23.89
C GLY A 96 -4.03 -8.08 22.67
N LEU A 97 -3.47 -7.38 21.67
CA LEU A 97 -4.18 -7.10 20.44
C LEU A 97 -4.40 -8.41 19.65
N THR A 98 -5.66 -8.76 19.42
CA THR A 98 -6.07 -9.91 18.60
C THR A 98 -6.21 -9.51 17.14
N GLY A 99 -6.16 -10.52 16.25
CA GLY A 99 -6.36 -10.32 14.80
C GLY A 99 -5.15 -10.70 13.97
N THR A 100 -5.37 -10.78 12.66
CA THR A 100 -4.31 -11.10 11.69
C THR A 100 -3.36 -9.92 11.55
N ARG A 101 -2.08 -10.15 11.82
CA ARG A 101 -1.03 -9.13 11.65
C ARG A 101 -0.93 -8.71 10.19
N LEU A 102 -0.77 -7.42 9.98
CA LEU A 102 -0.71 -6.78 8.68
C LEU A 102 0.39 -5.71 8.68
N THR A 103 1.28 -5.77 7.70
CA THR A 103 2.14 -4.64 7.33
C THR A 103 1.50 -3.90 6.18
N LEU A 104 1.19 -2.61 6.34
CA LEU A 104 0.76 -1.74 5.25
C LEU A 104 1.93 -0.84 4.85
N GLN A 105 2.22 -0.77 3.55
CA GLN A 105 3.33 0.01 3.00
C GLN A 105 3.01 0.60 1.63
N GLY A 106 3.78 1.58 1.19
CA GLY A 106 3.64 2.18 -0.14
C GLY A 106 4.34 3.53 -0.25
N LEU A 107 3.95 4.26 -1.27
CA LEU A 107 4.50 5.57 -1.60
C LEU A 107 3.42 6.65 -1.50
N VAL A 108 3.84 7.88 -1.27
CA VAL A 108 3.06 9.07 -1.59
C VAL A 108 3.73 9.75 -2.78
N LEU A 109 2.99 9.89 -3.85
CA LEU A 109 3.43 10.43 -5.13
C LEU A 109 2.59 11.65 -5.51
N SER A 110 3.15 12.53 -6.32
CA SER A 110 2.37 13.53 -7.06
C SER A 110 1.75 12.91 -8.31
N THR A 111 0.81 13.58 -8.96
CA THR A 111 0.27 13.22 -10.27
C THR A 111 1.32 13.19 -11.39
N SER A 112 2.49 13.80 -11.16
CA SER A 112 3.67 13.70 -12.03
C SER A 112 4.65 12.60 -11.59
N CYS A 113 4.23 11.64 -10.77
CA CYS A 113 5.02 10.52 -10.23
C CYS A 113 6.25 10.90 -9.42
N ARG A 114 6.30 12.10 -8.87
CA ARG A 114 7.41 12.49 -8.00
C ARG A 114 7.11 12.03 -6.57
N PRO A 115 8.07 11.37 -5.88
CA PRO A 115 7.94 11.07 -4.47
C PRO A 115 7.72 12.33 -3.63
N VAL A 116 6.77 12.27 -2.72
CA VAL A 116 6.44 13.38 -1.82
C VAL A 116 7.09 13.12 -0.47
N LYS A 117 8.21 13.80 -0.20
CA LYS A 117 8.90 13.77 1.08
C LYS A 117 8.11 14.55 2.13
N GLY A 118 8.05 14.04 3.36
CA GLY A 118 7.46 14.73 4.50
C GLY A 118 5.92 14.86 4.41
N ALA A 119 5.27 14.09 3.55
CA ALA A 119 3.82 14.01 3.57
C ALA A 119 3.38 13.39 4.89
N ARG A 120 2.49 14.08 5.61
CA ARG A 120 1.85 13.53 6.80
C ARG A 120 0.77 12.54 6.39
N ILE A 121 0.79 11.36 7.00
CA ILE A 121 -0.23 10.34 6.83
C ILE A 121 -0.79 10.01 8.20
N ASP A 122 -2.10 10.17 8.39
CA ASP A 122 -2.82 9.71 9.57
C ASP A 122 -3.60 8.45 9.21
N PHE A 123 -3.49 7.40 10.05
CA PHE A 123 -4.20 6.15 9.92
C PHE A 123 -5.11 5.93 11.13
N TRP A 124 -6.32 5.42 10.91
CA TRP A 124 -7.18 4.91 11.98
C TRP A 124 -8.10 3.83 11.44
N GLN A 125 -8.34 2.83 12.26
CA GLN A 125 -9.13 1.67 11.89
C GLN A 125 -9.86 1.05 13.10
N ALA A 126 -10.86 0.23 12.81
CA ALA A 126 -11.46 -0.64 13.79
C ALA A 126 -10.54 -1.81 14.16
N ASP A 127 -10.77 -2.42 15.32
CA ASP A 127 -10.18 -3.69 15.71
C ASP A 127 -10.76 -4.86 14.87
N THR A 128 -10.36 -6.08 15.17
CA THR A 128 -10.83 -7.29 14.46
C THR A 128 -12.34 -7.54 14.61
N ASN A 129 -12.98 -6.95 15.62
CA ASN A 129 -14.42 -7.07 15.92
C ASN A 129 -15.24 -5.89 15.37
N GLY A 130 -14.60 -4.95 14.67
CA GLY A 130 -15.27 -3.78 14.12
C GLY A 130 -15.42 -2.61 15.09
N HIS A 131 -14.73 -2.60 16.23
CA HIS A 131 -14.82 -1.53 17.23
C HIS A 131 -13.69 -0.51 17.08
N TYR A 132 -14.04 0.77 17.15
CA TYR A 132 -13.09 1.87 17.21
C TYR A 132 -12.76 2.25 18.67
N ASP A 133 -11.52 2.63 18.92
CA ASP A 133 -11.12 3.27 20.15
C ASP A 133 -11.41 4.78 20.07
N ASP A 134 -12.57 5.21 20.55
CA ASP A 134 -12.99 6.61 20.47
C ASP A 134 -12.55 7.45 21.67
N THR A 135 -11.92 6.85 22.67
CA THR A 135 -11.42 7.53 23.87
C THR A 135 -9.92 7.62 23.94
N GLY A 136 -9.21 6.67 23.32
CA GLY A 136 -7.76 6.55 23.34
C GLY A 136 -7.12 6.67 21.96
N THR A 137 -5.98 6.00 21.82
CA THR A 137 -5.14 6.06 20.60
C THR A 137 -4.86 4.70 19.99
N ARG A 138 -5.57 3.63 20.40
CA ARG A 138 -5.35 2.29 19.85
C ARG A 138 -5.72 2.27 18.36
N LEU A 139 -4.92 1.54 17.58
CA LEU A 139 -5.08 1.40 16.13
C LEU A 139 -5.17 2.75 15.38
N ARG A 140 -4.44 3.75 15.90
CA ARG A 140 -4.30 5.09 15.34
C ARG A 140 -2.83 5.48 15.31
N SER A 141 -2.39 6.07 14.24
CA SER A 141 -1.05 6.64 14.12
C SER A 141 -1.04 7.81 13.17
N HIS A 142 -0.02 8.67 13.30
CA HIS A 142 0.42 9.45 12.15
C HIS A 142 1.91 9.23 11.93
N GLN A 143 2.35 9.49 10.72
CA GLN A 143 3.75 9.40 10.33
C GLN A 143 4.04 10.37 9.20
N PHE A 144 5.31 10.49 8.83
CA PHE A 144 5.75 11.30 7.70
C PHE A 144 6.52 10.43 6.72
N THR A 145 6.30 10.64 5.43
CA THR A 145 7.05 9.94 4.40
C THR A 145 8.52 10.30 4.41
N ASP A 146 9.36 9.34 4.06
CA ASP A 146 10.79 9.53 3.91
C ASP A 146 11.16 10.34 2.64
N ALA A 147 12.47 10.50 2.37
CA ALA A 147 12.97 11.22 1.22
C ALA A 147 12.55 10.60 -0.14
N ARG A 148 12.13 9.33 -0.15
CA ARG A 148 11.64 8.60 -1.32
C ARG A 148 10.11 8.49 -1.33
N GLY A 149 9.41 9.23 -0.48
CA GLY A 149 7.96 9.20 -0.37
C GLY A 149 7.40 7.94 0.29
N ARG A 150 8.23 7.09 0.92
CA ARG A 150 7.80 5.81 1.49
C ARG A 150 7.16 5.98 2.85
N TYR A 151 6.18 5.12 3.11
CA TYR A 151 5.57 4.93 4.43
C TYR A 151 5.42 3.44 4.74
N HIS A 152 5.28 3.10 6.01
CA HIS A 152 4.89 1.77 6.44
C HIS A 152 4.18 1.80 7.80
N LEU A 153 3.29 0.85 8.04
CA LEU A 153 2.53 0.72 9.29
C LEU A 153 2.40 -0.76 9.66
N GLU A 154 2.84 -1.11 10.86
CA GLU A 154 2.53 -2.40 11.47
C GLU A 154 1.19 -2.32 12.20
N THR A 155 0.26 -3.19 11.83
CA THR A 155 -1.12 -3.17 12.33
C THR A 155 -1.76 -4.56 12.31
N ILE A 156 -3.07 -4.61 12.32
CA ILE A 156 -3.88 -5.81 12.07
C ILE A 156 -4.83 -5.56 10.91
N LEU A 157 -5.32 -6.64 10.32
CA LEU A 157 -6.41 -6.59 9.35
C LEU A 157 -7.67 -6.11 10.07
N PRO A 158 -8.30 -4.97 9.69
CA PRO A 158 -9.47 -4.46 10.39
C PRO A 158 -10.68 -5.38 10.23
N GLY A 159 -11.56 -5.40 11.23
CA GLY A 159 -12.86 -6.06 11.15
C GLY A 159 -13.88 -5.20 10.39
N PRO A 160 -14.92 -5.83 9.82
CA PRO A 160 -16.09 -5.13 9.32
C PRO A 160 -16.98 -4.70 10.49
N TYR A 161 -17.87 -3.72 10.29
CA TYR A 161 -18.93 -3.37 11.21
C TYR A 161 -20.25 -3.14 10.46
N PRO A 162 -21.42 -3.03 11.14
CA PRO A 162 -22.71 -2.96 10.47
C PRO A 162 -22.76 -1.90 9.36
N GLY A 163 -23.11 -2.35 8.15
CA GLY A 163 -23.22 -1.51 6.96
C GLY A 163 -21.90 -1.16 6.26
N ARG A 164 -20.75 -1.59 6.80
CA ARG A 164 -19.44 -1.28 6.23
C ARG A 164 -18.58 -2.53 6.06
N THR A 165 -17.93 -2.61 4.91
CA THR A 165 -16.91 -3.62 4.69
C THR A 165 -15.64 -3.28 5.49
N ARG A 166 -14.71 -4.22 5.52
CA ARG A 166 -13.38 -4.05 6.11
C ARG A 166 -12.62 -2.92 5.42
N HIS A 167 -12.25 -1.88 6.17
CA HIS A 167 -11.54 -0.73 5.63
C HIS A 167 -10.63 -0.08 6.67
N MET A 168 -9.71 0.73 6.20
CA MET A 168 -8.85 1.61 7.00
C MET A 168 -9.01 3.03 6.50
N HIS A 169 -9.30 3.95 7.40
CA HIS A 169 -9.34 5.38 7.08
C HIS A 169 -7.92 5.96 7.00
N VAL A 170 -7.73 6.89 6.09
CA VAL A 170 -6.45 7.56 5.89
C VAL A 170 -6.66 9.04 5.59
N LYS A 171 -5.81 9.89 6.18
CA LYS A 171 -5.62 11.27 5.71
C LYS A 171 -4.19 11.42 5.23
N VAL A 172 -4.01 11.98 4.04
CA VAL A 172 -2.69 12.26 3.48
C VAL A 172 -2.59 13.74 3.14
N ARG A 173 -1.51 14.38 3.59
CA ARG A 173 -1.27 15.80 3.31
C ARG A 173 0.20 16.05 2.98
N ALA A 174 0.48 16.50 1.77
CA ALA A 174 1.79 17.04 1.43
C ALA A 174 2.05 18.37 2.14
N PRO A 175 3.31 18.74 2.42
CA PRO A 175 3.63 20.04 3.00
C PRO A 175 3.00 21.20 2.21
N GLY A 176 2.29 22.11 2.91
CA GLY A 176 1.64 23.27 2.30
C GLY A 176 0.40 22.97 1.44
N GLN A 177 -0.03 21.70 1.31
CA GLN A 177 -1.15 21.30 0.47
C GLN A 177 -2.40 20.96 1.28
N GLN A 178 -3.52 20.82 0.59
CA GLN A 178 -4.78 20.34 1.18
C GLN A 178 -4.69 18.87 1.58
N THR A 179 -5.50 18.48 2.57
CA THR A 179 -5.58 17.10 3.03
C THR A 179 -6.51 16.29 2.13
N LEU A 180 -5.99 15.21 1.58
CA LEU A 180 -6.81 14.14 1.02
C LEU A 180 -7.31 13.27 2.18
N THR A 181 -8.63 13.10 2.30
CA THR A 181 -9.25 12.09 3.18
C THR A 181 -9.73 10.96 2.30
N THR A 182 -9.38 9.71 2.66
CA THR A 182 -9.72 8.53 1.87
C THR A 182 -9.85 7.30 2.77
N GLU A 183 -10.18 6.17 2.18
CA GLU A 183 -10.25 4.86 2.82
C GLU A 183 -9.48 3.85 1.98
N LEU A 184 -8.92 2.83 2.61
CA LEU A 184 -8.34 1.67 1.93
C LEU A 184 -9.20 0.45 2.20
N TYR A 185 -9.49 -0.30 1.16
CA TYR A 185 -10.29 -1.52 1.21
C TYR A 185 -9.42 -2.75 0.96
N PHE A 186 -9.90 -3.90 1.40
CA PHE A 186 -9.16 -5.17 1.32
C PHE A 186 -9.83 -6.13 0.35
N PRO A 187 -9.07 -6.75 -0.56
CA PRO A 187 -9.63 -7.69 -1.53
C PRO A 187 -10.22 -8.92 -0.84
N GLY A 188 -11.29 -9.46 -1.39
CA GLY A 188 -11.98 -10.65 -0.88
C GLY A 188 -12.75 -10.42 0.42
N ALA A 189 -12.91 -9.19 0.89
CA ALA A 189 -13.77 -8.90 2.03
C ALA A 189 -15.25 -9.13 1.67
N LEU A 190 -15.97 -9.82 2.56
CA LEU A 190 -17.31 -10.37 2.31
C LEU A 190 -18.36 -9.31 1.91
N TYR A 191 -18.19 -8.07 2.35
CA TYR A 191 -19.17 -7.01 2.16
C TYR A 191 -18.75 -5.92 1.18
N ASN A 192 -17.68 -6.12 0.39
CA ASN A 192 -17.23 -5.12 -0.59
C ASN A 192 -18.36 -4.71 -1.55
N ASP A 193 -19.15 -5.66 -2.03
CA ASP A 193 -20.24 -5.40 -2.98
C ASP A 193 -21.50 -4.77 -2.34
N ARG A 194 -21.54 -4.64 -1.02
CA ARG A 194 -22.69 -4.14 -0.25
C ARG A 194 -22.42 -2.84 0.49
N ASP A 195 -21.15 -2.43 0.60
CA ASP A 195 -20.76 -1.17 1.23
C ASP A 195 -20.96 -0.01 0.23
N PRO A 196 -21.83 0.96 0.52
CA PRO A 196 -22.12 2.06 -0.40
C PRO A 196 -20.93 2.99 -0.66
N TYR A 197 -19.89 2.91 0.14
CA TYR A 197 -18.67 3.71 0.00
C TYR A 197 -17.53 2.93 -0.66
N PHE A 198 -17.72 1.64 -0.93
CA PHE A 198 -16.68 0.84 -1.54
C PHE A 198 -16.28 1.37 -2.91
N ASP A 199 -14.99 1.63 -3.08
CA ASP A 199 -14.40 2.01 -4.36
C ASP A 199 -13.27 1.04 -4.69
N LYS A 200 -13.40 0.31 -5.78
CA LYS A 200 -12.38 -0.67 -6.24
C LYS A 200 -11.01 -0.04 -6.51
N ARG A 201 -10.94 1.28 -6.76
CA ARG A 201 -9.68 2.01 -6.96
C ARG A 201 -8.88 2.17 -5.67
N LEU A 202 -9.54 1.95 -4.52
CA LEU A 202 -8.96 2.03 -3.18
C LEU A 202 -8.66 0.66 -2.57
N LEU A 203 -8.74 -0.41 -3.38
CA LEU A 203 -8.30 -1.73 -2.97
C LEU A 203 -6.77 -1.77 -2.81
N VAL A 204 -6.30 -2.22 -1.65
CA VAL A 204 -4.88 -2.52 -1.46
C VAL A 204 -4.49 -3.74 -2.29
N HIS A 205 -3.25 -3.79 -2.73
CA HIS A 205 -2.66 -5.04 -3.18
C HIS A 205 -2.27 -5.84 -1.93
N LEU A 206 -2.85 -7.03 -1.76
CA LEU A 206 -2.65 -7.89 -0.60
C LEU A 206 -1.87 -9.13 -1.01
N ALA A 207 -0.78 -9.42 -0.32
CA ALA A 207 0.06 -10.57 -0.55
C ALA A 207 0.52 -11.20 0.77
N GLU A 208 0.81 -12.49 0.76
CA GLU A 208 1.50 -13.16 1.84
C GLU A 208 2.99 -13.27 1.49
N VAL A 209 3.86 -12.69 2.33
CA VAL A 209 5.31 -12.68 2.17
C VAL A 209 5.91 -13.30 3.42
N HIS A 210 6.61 -14.44 3.30
CA HIS A 210 7.21 -15.15 4.42
C HIS A 210 6.23 -15.39 5.59
N LYS A 211 5.01 -15.82 5.29
CA LYS A 211 3.91 -16.05 6.25
C LYS A 211 3.43 -14.79 6.98
N LYS A 212 3.76 -13.60 6.46
CA LYS A 212 3.24 -12.32 6.94
C LYS A 212 2.33 -11.72 5.89
N LEU A 213 1.21 -11.17 6.31
CA LEU A 213 0.28 -10.46 5.43
C LEU A 213 0.82 -9.06 5.17
N VAL A 214 1.01 -8.72 3.90
CA VAL A 214 1.50 -7.42 3.46
C VAL A 214 0.49 -6.79 2.52
N ALA A 215 0.03 -5.59 2.87
CA ALA A 215 -0.77 -4.74 2.00
C ALA A 215 0.12 -3.66 1.41
N SER A 216 -0.09 -3.33 0.14
CA SER A 216 0.57 -2.18 -0.47
C SER A 216 -0.42 -1.29 -1.20
N PHE A 217 -0.23 0.03 -1.08
CA PHE A 217 -1.02 1.05 -1.76
C PHE A 217 -0.21 2.33 -1.95
N ASP A 218 -0.24 2.91 -3.14
CA ASP A 218 0.40 4.18 -3.43
C ASP A 218 -0.64 5.30 -3.47
N PHE A 219 -0.44 6.33 -2.64
CA PHE A 219 -1.29 7.53 -2.65
C PHE A 219 -0.77 8.50 -3.70
N VAL A 220 -1.65 8.97 -4.55
CA VAL A 220 -1.36 10.00 -5.56
C VAL A 220 -2.05 11.31 -5.19
N LEU A 221 -1.27 12.36 -4.98
CA LEU A 221 -1.77 13.67 -4.61
C LEU A 221 -1.70 14.64 -5.78
N LEU A 222 -2.76 15.44 -5.96
CA LEU A 222 -2.71 16.61 -6.82
C LEU A 222 -1.93 17.70 -6.07
N ILE A 223 -0.71 17.96 -6.52
CA ILE A 223 0.19 18.96 -5.93
C ILE A 223 0.40 20.06 -6.97
N HIS A 224 0.14 21.29 -6.56
CA HIS A 224 0.32 22.51 -7.35
C HIS A 224 1.63 23.21 -7.02
#